data_3477a1531d888eca78ecd8fc7c5bf3ff
#
_entry.id   3477a1531d888eca78ecd8fc7c5bf3ff
#
_cell.length_a   1.000
_cell.length_b   1.000
_cell.length_c   1.000
_cell.angle_alpha   90.00
_cell.angle_beta   90.00
_cell.angle_gamma   90.00
#
_symmetry.space_group_name_H-M   'P 1'
#
loop_
_entity.id
_entity.type
_entity.pdbx_description
1 polymer ?
#
loop_
_entity_poly.entity_id
_entity_poly.type
_entity_poly.pdbx_seq_one_letter_code
_entity_poly.pdbx_strand_id
1 'polypeptide(L)'
;SIGVRPMINARGTFTIITGSTTLPEVKRAMDQASRTFVHMDELMDATGKRLAELTGAEWGIVTAGCCAALTHCTAAAIAGGNPERMQKLPDLAGLKSEVIVPAYSHQVYDHAVRMLGVKLVIVRERSELEAAFNDRTAMVYILGGPGDDGPLGTRAVSEVARKRGVPVVVDAAAEILTIKPNVHLERGANAVAYSGGKCIRGPQAAGLLLGEKKFLQGAWINSAPHHAFGRSLKAGKEEIIGMLAAVEMWVKRDHKAEWAQWERWLNHIAESVNQVPGVTTRMGQGPEGLSNRSPDLTIQWDAKVGITGQDVSRILMETEPRITLARANGTSVGIVPYQMSPGDEKVVADRLHAVLLNPPSMARPAVPSGPPAAVAGQWDVHLEFIYGAASHSIVLEQDGAKLVGTHHGEFAAGDLSGSVAGNEVTFTSSLPTEGTRVSFAFTGKASDGKMSGTVALGEYGEAKWTAERHQYRGRRG
;
A
#
# COMPACT_ATOMS: atom_id res chain seq x y z
N SER A 1 -25.00 -12.24 -11.98
CA SER A 1 -24.14 -11.04 -11.94
C SER A 1 -24.61 -10.13 -10.82
N ILE A 2 -23.69 -9.61 -10.02
CA ILE A 2 -23.97 -8.65 -8.93
C ILE A 2 -23.76 -7.18 -9.40
N GLY A 3 -23.71 -6.94 -10.73
CA GLY A 3 -23.57 -5.62 -11.31
C GLY A 3 -22.14 -5.03 -11.28
N VAL A 4 -21.11 -5.78 -10.90
CA VAL A 4 -19.71 -5.33 -10.92
C VAL A 4 -19.14 -5.48 -12.32
N ARG A 5 -18.52 -4.42 -12.84
CA ARG A 5 -17.91 -4.41 -14.18
C ARG A 5 -16.42 -4.81 -14.07
N PRO A 6 -15.95 -5.78 -14.87
CA PRO A 6 -14.52 -6.11 -14.94
C PRO A 6 -13.70 -4.97 -15.54
N MET A 7 -12.38 -5.04 -15.37
CA MET A 7 -11.44 -4.08 -15.95
C MET A 7 -10.14 -4.76 -16.38
N ILE A 8 -9.48 -4.19 -17.37
CA ILE A 8 -8.10 -4.52 -17.74
C ILE A 8 -7.17 -3.80 -16.77
N ASN A 9 -6.25 -4.56 -16.16
CA ASN A 9 -5.33 -4.02 -15.18
C ASN A 9 -3.96 -3.68 -15.82
N ALA A 10 -3.80 -2.44 -16.24
CA ALA A 10 -2.53 -1.87 -16.71
C ALA A 10 -1.83 -1.01 -15.62
N ARG A 11 -2.17 -1.23 -14.35
CA ARG A 11 -1.68 -0.46 -13.19
C ARG A 11 -0.76 -1.24 -12.27
N GLY A 12 -1.01 -2.53 -12.07
CA GLY A 12 -0.27 -3.35 -11.11
C GLY A 12 -1.12 -3.86 -9.93
N THR A 13 -0.47 -4.33 -8.87
CA THR A 13 -1.12 -5.05 -7.77
C THR A 13 -1.53 -4.15 -6.61
N PHE A 14 -2.67 -3.48 -6.73
CA PHE A 14 -3.29 -2.71 -5.65
C PHE A 14 -4.54 -3.42 -5.13
N THR A 15 -4.73 -3.45 -3.81
CA THR A 15 -5.88 -4.13 -3.18
C THR A 15 -7.21 -3.57 -3.65
N ILE A 16 -7.32 -2.25 -3.86
CA ILE A 16 -8.54 -1.59 -4.35
C ILE A 16 -8.99 -2.08 -5.74
N ILE A 17 -8.09 -2.61 -6.53
CA ILE A 17 -8.36 -3.24 -7.83
C ILE A 17 -8.11 -4.75 -7.79
N THR A 18 -8.24 -5.36 -6.61
CA THR A 18 -8.19 -6.81 -6.36
C THR A 18 -6.83 -7.49 -6.57
N GLY A 19 -5.72 -6.73 -6.58
CA GLY A 19 -4.35 -7.26 -6.62
C GLY A 19 -4.01 -7.96 -7.93
N SER A 20 -3.69 -9.25 -7.87
CA SER A 20 -3.38 -10.08 -9.05
C SER A 20 -4.47 -11.09 -9.38
N THR A 21 -4.50 -11.53 -10.63
CA THR A 21 -5.30 -12.71 -11.01
C THR A 21 -4.58 -13.99 -10.60
N THR A 22 -5.27 -14.83 -9.82
CA THR A 22 -4.75 -16.12 -9.37
C THR A 22 -4.50 -17.07 -10.54
N LEU A 23 -3.35 -17.77 -10.53
CA LEU A 23 -2.99 -18.71 -11.58
C LEU A 23 -3.98 -19.87 -11.69
N PRO A 24 -4.18 -20.46 -12.89
CA PRO A 24 -5.06 -21.60 -13.08
C PRO A 24 -4.66 -22.82 -12.22
N GLU A 25 -3.35 -23.08 -12.05
CA GLU A 25 -2.81 -24.14 -11.19
C GLU A 25 -3.20 -23.94 -9.74
N VAL A 26 -3.09 -22.70 -9.26
CA VAL A 26 -3.45 -22.31 -7.89
C VAL A 26 -4.95 -22.50 -7.67
N LYS A 27 -5.81 -22.07 -8.62
CA LYS A 27 -7.25 -22.30 -8.55
C LYS A 27 -7.61 -23.78 -8.45
N ARG A 28 -6.97 -24.63 -9.25
CA ARG A 28 -7.16 -26.10 -9.18
C ARG A 28 -6.74 -26.67 -7.82
N ALA A 29 -5.60 -26.22 -7.29
CA ALA A 29 -5.12 -26.66 -5.99
C ALA A 29 -6.07 -26.26 -4.85
N MET A 30 -6.60 -25.05 -4.88
CA MET A 30 -7.61 -24.55 -3.93
C MET A 30 -8.93 -25.36 -4.03
N ASP A 31 -9.39 -25.61 -5.25
CA ASP A 31 -10.59 -26.42 -5.48
C ASP A 31 -10.42 -27.85 -4.91
N GLN A 32 -9.28 -28.48 -5.14
CA GLN A 32 -8.98 -29.79 -4.55
C GLN A 32 -8.94 -29.73 -3.02
N ALA A 33 -8.27 -28.77 -2.44
CA ALA A 33 -8.18 -28.59 -1.00
C ALA A 33 -9.57 -28.40 -0.35
N SER A 34 -10.52 -27.73 -1.04
CA SER A 34 -11.86 -27.47 -0.54
C SER A 34 -12.70 -28.75 -0.33
N ARG A 35 -12.34 -29.85 -0.98
CA ARG A 35 -13.10 -31.12 -1.01
C ARG A 35 -12.81 -32.08 0.12
N THR A 36 -11.83 -31.79 0.99
CA THR A 36 -11.39 -32.68 2.06
C THR A 36 -11.21 -31.97 3.39
N PHE A 37 -11.29 -32.72 4.48
CA PHE A 37 -10.91 -32.25 5.81
C PHE A 37 -9.49 -32.71 6.12
N VAL A 38 -8.73 -31.85 6.79
CA VAL A 38 -7.35 -32.11 7.20
C VAL A 38 -7.11 -31.52 8.59
N HIS A 39 -6.16 -32.07 9.33
CA HIS A 39 -5.68 -31.43 10.55
C HIS A 39 -4.77 -30.26 10.20
N MET A 40 -5.06 -29.08 10.75
CA MET A 40 -4.38 -27.84 10.31
C MET A 40 -2.90 -27.80 10.67
N ASP A 41 -2.51 -28.38 11.82
CA ASP A 41 -1.07 -28.43 12.19
C ASP A 41 -0.30 -29.39 11.31
N GLU A 42 -0.87 -30.55 10.94
CA GLU A 42 -0.26 -31.46 9.98
C GLU A 42 -0.12 -30.81 8.61
N LEU A 43 -1.15 -30.11 8.15
CA LEU A 43 -1.12 -29.40 6.89
C LEU A 43 -0.01 -28.32 6.90
N MET A 44 0.09 -27.53 7.98
CA MET A 44 1.08 -26.47 8.05
C MET A 44 2.51 -27.04 8.18
N ASP A 45 2.71 -28.12 8.94
CA ASP A 45 4.03 -28.76 9.03
C ASP A 45 4.49 -29.32 7.68
N ALA A 46 3.59 -30.01 6.96
CA ALA A 46 3.87 -30.51 5.61
C ALA A 46 4.14 -29.37 4.61
N THR A 47 3.33 -28.31 4.66
CA THR A 47 3.51 -27.10 3.84
C THR A 47 4.85 -26.44 4.16
N GLY A 48 5.21 -26.30 5.43
CA GLY A 48 6.44 -25.67 5.87
C GLY A 48 7.70 -26.43 5.40
N LYS A 49 7.67 -27.74 5.46
CA LYS A 49 8.73 -28.61 4.89
C LYS A 49 8.85 -28.41 3.37
N ARG A 50 7.72 -28.40 2.66
CA ARG A 50 7.72 -28.23 1.22
C ARG A 50 8.18 -26.83 0.80
N LEU A 51 7.81 -25.79 1.52
CA LEU A 51 8.32 -24.43 1.31
C LEU A 51 9.83 -24.35 1.53
N ALA A 52 10.37 -25.02 2.55
CA ALA A 52 11.80 -25.11 2.79
C ALA A 52 12.54 -25.74 1.60
N GLU A 53 12.05 -26.86 1.06
CA GLU A 53 12.61 -27.51 -0.12
C GLU A 53 12.62 -26.59 -1.35
N LEU A 54 11.54 -25.84 -1.57
CA LEU A 54 11.38 -24.98 -2.74
C LEU A 54 12.26 -23.72 -2.65
N THR A 55 12.35 -23.11 -1.47
CA THR A 55 12.91 -21.78 -1.28
C THR A 55 14.33 -21.75 -0.71
N GLY A 56 14.73 -22.82 -0.01
CA GLY A 56 16.00 -22.87 0.71
C GLY A 56 15.97 -22.24 2.10
N ALA A 57 14.80 -21.75 2.57
CA ALA A 57 14.60 -21.33 3.95
C ALA A 57 14.56 -22.54 4.90
N GLU A 58 14.78 -22.34 6.20
CA GLU A 58 14.66 -23.47 7.16
C GLU A 58 13.22 -23.98 7.26
N TRP A 59 12.23 -23.08 7.15
CA TRP A 59 10.80 -23.40 7.19
C TRP A 59 9.98 -22.26 6.61
N GLY A 60 8.67 -22.52 6.40
CA GLY A 60 7.73 -21.53 5.95
C GLY A 60 6.33 -21.73 6.50
N ILE A 61 5.54 -20.67 6.61
CA ILE A 61 4.11 -20.73 6.92
C ILE A 61 3.31 -19.84 5.98
N VAL A 62 2.03 -20.17 5.82
CA VAL A 62 1.07 -19.36 5.10
C VAL A 62 0.15 -18.66 6.09
N THR A 63 -0.07 -17.37 5.88
CA THR A 63 -0.84 -16.49 6.76
C THR A 63 -2.00 -15.83 6.01
N ALA A 64 -2.90 -15.16 6.72
CA ALA A 64 -3.97 -14.36 6.13
C ALA A 64 -3.42 -13.01 5.63
N GLY A 65 -2.61 -13.04 4.56
CA GLY A 65 -1.90 -11.90 4.02
C GLY A 65 -0.60 -11.56 4.76
N CYS A 66 0.19 -10.67 4.17
CA CYS A 66 1.48 -10.25 4.73
C CYS A 66 1.30 -9.52 6.09
N CYS A 67 0.26 -8.70 6.24
CA CYS A 67 -0.03 -8.05 7.52
C CYS A 67 -0.20 -9.06 8.66
N ALA A 68 -0.93 -10.15 8.44
CA ALA A 68 -1.05 -11.22 9.44
C ALA A 68 0.30 -11.86 9.76
N ALA A 69 1.18 -12.02 8.76
CA ALA A 69 2.54 -12.51 9.00
C ALA A 69 3.32 -11.61 9.97
N LEU A 70 3.26 -10.30 9.77
CA LEU A 70 3.89 -9.31 10.68
C LEU A 70 3.31 -9.38 12.09
N THR A 71 1.97 -9.48 12.20
CA THR A 71 1.28 -9.63 13.49
C THR A 71 1.72 -10.91 14.22
N HIS A 72 1.78 -12.05 13.51
CA HIS A 72 2.20 -13.32 14.09
C HIS A 72 3.68 -13.31 14.53
N CYS A 73 4.55 -12.70 13.74
CA CYS A 73 5.96 -12.50 14.11
C CYS A 73 6.09 -11.62 15.36
N THR A 74 5.32 -10.53 15.45
CA THR A 74 5.31 -9.64 16.62
C THR A 74 4.81 -10.39 17.86
N ALA A 75 3.73 -11.16 17.75
CA ALA A 75 3.21 -11.98 18.83
C ALA A 75 4.25 -13.04 19.30
N ALA A 76 4.91 -13.71 18.34
CA ALA A 76 5.98 -14.66 18.64
C ALA A 76 7.18 -14.01 19.35
N ALA A 77 7.58 -12.82 18.92
CA ALA A 77 8.69 -12.08 19.54
C ALA A 77 8.39 -11.62 20.97
N ILE A 78 7.11 -11.40 21.31
CA ILE A 78 6.66 -10.98 22.65
C ILE A 78 6.39 -12.19 23.54
N ALA A 79 5.57 -13.11 23.08
CA ALA A 79 5.04 -14.21 23.89
C ALA A 79 5.80 -15.53 23.72
N GLY A 80 6.55 -15.69 22.63
CA GLY A 80 7.15 -16.96 22.25
C GLY A 80 6.06 -18.05 22.12
N GLY A 81 6.36 -19.23 22.69
CA GLY A 81 5.41 -20.34 22.81
C GLY A 81 4.78 -20.46 24.19
N ASN A 82 4.79 -19.42 25.02
CA ASN A 82 4.26 -19.44 26.37
C ASN A 82 2.75 -19.13 26.37
N PRO A 83 1.84 -20.10 26.71
CA PRO A 83 0.39 -19.89 26.66
C PRO A 83 -0.11 -18.75 27.53
N GLU A 84 0.46 -18.55 28.72
CA GLU A 84 0.05 -17.47 29.63
C GLU A 84 0.32 -16.11 28.99
N ARG A 85 1.51 -15.93 28.38
CA ARG A 85 1.88 -14.69 27.68
C ARG A 85 1.01 -14.50 26.42
N MET A 86 0.74 -15.57 25.68
CA MET A 86 -0.12 -15.54 24.49
C MET A 86 -1.54 -15.07 24.83
N GLN A 87 -2.11 -15.58 25.94
CA GLN A 87 -3.44 -15.17 26.40
C GLN A 87 -3.47 -13.75 26.99
N LYS A 88 -2.34 -13.24 27.44
CA LYS A 88 -2.25 -11.88 27.98
C LYS A 88 -2.27 -10.80 26.89
N LEU A 89 -1.84 -11.12 25.66
CA LEU A 89 -1.85 -10.18 24.56
C LEU A 89 -3.28 -9.67 24.26
N PRO A 90 -3.46 -8.37 23.99
CA PRO A 90 -2.47 -7.31 23.75
C PRO A 90 -2.02 -6.53 25.02
N ASP A 91 -2.35 -6.96 26.23
CA ASP A 91 -1.80 -6.34 27.43
C ASP A 91 -0.31 -6.69 27.58
N LEU A 92 0.54 -5.70 27.45
CA LEU A 92 2.00 -5.84 27.47
C LEU A 92 2.65 -5.58 28.85
N ALA A 93 1.88 -5.42 29.92
CA ALA A 93 2.43 -5.21 31.25
C ALA A 93 3.32 -6.41 31.66
N GLY A 94 4.62 -6.16 31.88
CA GLY A 94 5.62 -7.18 32.21
C GLY A 94 6.11 -8.01 31.02
N LEU A 95 5.75 -7.63 29.78
CA LEU A 95 6.22 -8.24 28.54
C LEU A 95 7.07 -7.25 27.73
N LYS A 96 7.73 -7.75 26.69
CA LYS A 96 8.39 -6.89 25.71
C LYS A 96 7.34 -6.04 25.00
N SER A 97 7.60 -4.73 24.83
CA SER A 97 6.61 -3.75 24.41
C SER A 97 7.11 -2.76 23.37
N GLU A 98 8.32 -2.94 22.86
CA GLU A 98 8.93 -2.04 21.89
C GLU A 98 9.38 -2.79 20.64
N VAL A 99 9.15 -2.18 19.47
CA VAL A 99 9.64 -2.65 18.16
C VAL A 99 10.48 -1.54 17.55
N ILE A 100 11.73 -1.84 17.22
CA ILE A 100 12.62 -0.89 16.56
C ILE A 100 12.30 -0.88 15.05
N VAL A 101 12.21 0.32 14.47
CA VAL A 101 11.87 0.51 13.06
C VAL A 101 12.80 1.57 12.45
N PRO A 102 13.59 1.26 11.41
CA PRO A 102 14.28 2.28 10.65
C PRO A 102 13.30 3.31 10.06
N ALA A 103 13.64 4.59 10.07
CA ALA A 103 12.71 5.65 9.66
C ALA A 103 12.16 5.47 8.23
N TYR A 104 12.95 4.92 7.30
CA TYR A 104 12.48 4.61 5.95
C TYR A 104 11.48 3.45 5.88
N SER A 105 11.43 2.62 6.93
CA SER A 105 10.50 1.49 7.05
C SER A 105 9.17 1.87 7.71
N HIS A 106 9.11 3.08 8.32
CA HIS A 106 7.90 3.56 9.00
C HIS A 106 6.82 3.96 7.97
N GLN A 107 5.69 3.24 7.98
CA GLN A 107 4.67 3.35 6.93
C GLN A 107 3.30 2.84 7.42
N VAL A 108 2.26 3.01 6.58
CA VAL A 108 0.87 2.67 6.93
C VAL A 108 0.65 1.23 7.40
N TYR A 109 1.42 0.25 6.91
CA TYR A 109 1.29 -1.16 7.30
C TYR A 109 1.85 -1.47 8.69
N ASP A 110 2.46 -0.51 9.38
CA ASP A 110 2.87 -0.63 10.78
C ASP A 110 1.67 -0.93 11.70
N HIS A 111 0.44 -0.70 11.24
CA HIS A 111 -0.77 -1.16 11.92
C HIS A 111 -0.71 -2.64 12.27
N ALA A 112 -0.16 -3.50 11.41
CA ALA A 112 -0.03 -4.93 11.65
C ALA A 112 0.87 -5.26 12.87
N VAL A 113 1.82 -4.41 13.18
CA VAL A 113 2.72 -4.50 14.32
C VAL A 113 2.10 -3.81 15.55
N ARG A 114 1.58 -2.59 15.37
CA ARG A 114 1.01 -1.76 16.44
C ARG A 114 -0.28 -2.33 17.06
N MET A 115 -1.02 -3.18 16.34
CA MET A 115 -2.26 -3.79 16.87
C MET A 115 -2.05 -4.64 18.11
N LEU A 116 -0.80 -5.07 18.40
CA LEU A 116 -0.43 -5.75 19.64
C LEU A 116 -0.14 -4.78 20.81
N GLY A 117 -0.31 -3.47 20.62
CA GLY A 117 -0.06 -2.47 21.66
C GLY A 117 1.41 -2.05 21.80
N VAL A 118 2.30 -2.50 20.93
CA VAL A 118 3.74 -2.14 21.00
C VAL A 118 3.97 -0.68 20.62
N LYS A 119 4.99 -0.10 21.24
CA LYS A 119 5.54 1.20 20.84
C LYS A 119 6.57 1.01 19.74
N LEU A 120 6.44 1.76 18.64
CA LEU A 120 7.48 1.83 17.63
C LEU A 120 8.59 2.78 18.07
N VAL A 121 9.83 2.30 18.01
CA VAL A 121 11.05 3.07 18.29
C VAL A 121 11.70 3.38 16.94
N ILE A 122 11.42 4.58 16.40
CA ILE A 122 11.92 4.99 15.10
C ILE A 122 13.37 5.42 15.20
N VAL A 123 14.26 4.83 14.40
CA VAL A 123 15.69 5.13 14.36
C VAL A 123 16.11 5.64 12.98
N ARG A 124 16.99 6.64 12.94
CA ARG A 124 17.42 7.34 11.71
C ARG A 124 18.87 7.06 11.35
N GLU A 125 19.66 6.65 12.35
CA GLU A 125 21.09 6.39 12.17
C GLU A 125 21.56 5.22 13.01
N ARG A 126 22.78 4.74 12.74
CA ARG A 126 23.37 3.57 13.41
C ARG A 126 23.50 3.74 14.91
N SER A 127 23.88 4.91 15.39
CA SER A 127 24.01 5.25 16.81
C SER A 127 22.66 5.15 17.54
N GLU A 128 21.59 5.66 16.94
CA GLU A 128 20.23 5.53 17.47
C GLU A 128 19.79 4.06 17.52
N LEU A 129 20.09 3.27 16.47
CA LEU A 129 19.80 1.84 16.45
C LEU A 129 20.47 1.12 17.62
N GLU A 130 21.76 1.37 17.85
CA GLU A 130 22.51 0.70 18.92
C GLU A 130 22.01 1.08 20.32
N ALA A 131 21.58 2.33 20.50
CA ALA A 131 21.01 2.85 21.75
C ALA A 131 19.55 2.41 21.99
N ALA A 132 18.80 2.05 20.94
CA ALA A 132 17.39 1.69 21.04
C ALA A 132 17.15 0.31 21.69
N PHE A 133 18.12 -0.60 21.66
CA PHE A 133 17.98 -1.93 22.25
C PHE A 133 17.96 -1.90 23.77
N ASN A 134 16.92 -2.47 24.36
CA ASN A 134 16.75 -2.63 25.80
C ASN A 134 15.90 -3.88 26.12
N ASP A 135 15.63 -4.16 27.37
CA ASP A 135 14.89 -5.36 27.81
C ASP A 135 13.44 -5.41 27.31
N ARG A 136 12.88 -4.27 26.93
CA ARG A 136 11.53 -4.19 26.32
C ARG A 136 11.52 -4.43 24.82
N THR A 137 12.68 -4.49 24.17
CA THR A 137 12.75 -4.69 22.71
C THR A 137 12.29 -6.10 22.34
N ALA A 138 11.20 -6.20 21.58
CA ALA A 138 10.64 -7.46 21.10
C ALA A 138 11.32 -7.92 19.80
N MET A 139 11.38 -7.05 18.80
CA MET A 139 11.97 -7.32 17.50
C MET A 139 12.40 -6.04 16.80
N VAL A 140 13.09 -6.18 15.66
CA VAL A 140 13.27 -5.11 14.68
C VAL A 140 12.40 -5.42 13.47
N TYR A 141 11.66 -4.43 12.98
CA TYR A 141 10.85 -4.50 11.77
C TYR A 141 11.49 -3.66 10.67
N ILE A 142 11.66 -4.23 9.50
CA ILE A 142 12.26 -3.59 8.31
C ILE A 142 11.32 -3.73 7.12
N LEU A 143 11.10 -2.64 6.39
CA LEU A 143 10.48 -2.67 5.08
C LEU A 143 11.56 -2.95 4.02
N GLY A 144 11.40 -4.02 3.25
CA GLY A 144 12.21 -4.29 2.07
C GLY A 144 12.02 -3.20 1.01
N GLY A 145 13.07 -2.89 0.27
CA GLY A 145 13.05 -1.85 -0.75
C GLY A 145 14.36 -1.07 -0.83
N PRO A 146 14.38 0.10 -1.48
CA PRO A 146 15.61 0.87 -1.74
C PRO A 146 16.40 1.25 -0.48
N GLY A 147 15.74 1.42 0.66
CA GLY A 147 16.39 1.72 1.95
C GLY A 147 17.13 0.54 2.58
N ASP A 148 16.85 -0.69 2.13
CA ASP A 148 17.39 -1.92 2.74
C ASP A 148 18.88 -2.18 2.45
N ASP A 149 19.50 -1.46 1.55
CA ASP A 149 20.94 -1.54 1.26
C ASP A 149 21.77 -0.48 2.03
N GLY A 150 21.14 0.36 2.83
CA GLY A 150 21.76 1.43 3.59
C GLY A 150 22.35 1.00 4.94
N PRO A 151 22.85 1.97 5.74
CA PRO A 151 23.45 1.73 7.06
C PRO A 151 22.46 1.19 8.12
N LEU A 152 21.16 1.31 7.85
CA LEU A 152 20.07 0.70 8.62
C LEU A 152 19.35 -0.41 7.84
N GLY A 153 19.96 -0.95 6.78
CA GLY A 153 19.43 -2.06 6.02
C GLY A 153 19.53 -3.40 6.76
N THR A 154 18.87 -4.42 6.23
CA THR A 154 18.70 -5.73 6.86
C THR A 154 20.02 -6.32 7.34
N ARG A 155 21.10 -6.29 6.55
CA ARG A 155 22.41 -6.83 6.94
C ARG A 155 22.98 -6.11 8.16
N ALA A 156 23.05 -4.78 8.09
CA ALA A 156 23.65 -3.96 9.14
C ALA A 156 22.86 -4.04 10.47
N VAL A 157 21.52 -4.06 10.37
CA VAL A 157 20.62 -4.22 11.51
C VAL A 157 20.73 -5.61 12.14
N SER A 158 20.74 -6.67 11.31
CA SER A 158 20.84 -8.06 11.77
C SER A 158 22.14 -8.34 12.52
N GLU A 159 23.24 -7.71 12.14
CA GLU A 159 24.53 -7.82 12.87
C GLU A 159 24.42 -7.29 14.32
N VAL A 160 23.70 -6.19 14.53
CA VAL A 160 23.49 -5.61 15.87
C VAL A 160 22.47 -6.43 16.65
N ALA A 161 21.32 -6.72 16.04
CA ALA A 161 20.20 -7.42 16.67
C ALA A 161 20.58 -8.83 17.14
N ARG A 162 21.35 -9.57 16.35
CA ARG A 162 21.85 -10.92 16.69
C ARG A 162 22.65 -10.92 17.97
N LYS A 163 23.52 -9.93 18.22
CA LYS A 163 24.30 -9.81 19.45
C LYS A 163 23.43 -9.55 20.69
N ARG A 164 22.22 -9.10 20.49
CA ARG A 164 21.22 -8.79 21.53
C ARG A 164 20.14 -9.87 21.66
N GLY A 165 20.18 -10.91 20.81
CA GLY A 165 19.16 -11.97 20.79
C GLY A 165 17.78 -11.45 20.39
N VAL A 166 17.71 -10.39 19.58
CA VAL A 166 16.47 -9.76 19.11
C VAL A 166 16.23 -10.17 17.65
N PRO A 167 15.06 -10.73 17.30
CA PRO A 167 14.78 -11.14 15.93
C PRO A 167 14.55 -9.93 15.00
N VAL A 168 14.93 -10.11 13.74
CA VAL A 168 14.71 -9.17 12.65
C VAL A 168 13.69 -9.75 11.67
N VAL A 169 12.62 -9.00 11.39
CA VAL A 169 11.56 -9.38 10.47
C VAL A 169 11.50 -8.38 9.33
N VAL A 170 11.54 -8.89 8.09
CA VAL A 170 11.48 -8.07 6.87
C VAL A 170 10.11 -8.19 6.21
N ASP A 171 9.48 -7.06 5.94
CA ASP A 171 8.30 -6.95 5.09
C ASP A 171 8.74 -6.76 3.63
N ALA A 172 8.72 -7.84 2.86
CA ALA A 172 8.99 -7.88 1.44
C ALA A 172 7.70 -8.03 0.61
N ALA A 173 6.56 -7.55 1.12
CA ALA A 173 5.25 -7.73 0.48
C ALA A 173 5.18 -7.23 -0.96
N ALA A 174 5.95 -6.20 -1.31
CA ALA A 174 5.99 -5.61 -2.64
C ALA A 174 7.23 -6.01 -3.46
N GLU A 175 7.93 -7.06 -3.05
CA GLU A 175 9.13 -7.55 -3.73
C GLU A 175 8.89 -8.85 -4.48
N ILE A 176 9.79 -9.16 -5.42
CA ILE A 176 9.87 -10.48 -6.05
C ILE A 176 10.35 -11.51 -5.02
N LEU A 177 9.80 -12.70 -5.08
CA LEU A 177 10.26 -13.80 -4.22
C LEU A 177 11.63 -14.29 -4.68
N THR A 178 12.68 -14.00 -3.90
CA THR A 178 14.02 -14.57 -4.11
C THR A 178 14.15 -15.90 -3.38
N ILE A 179 14.78 -16.88 -4.05
CA ILE A 179 14.91 -18.24 -3.54
C ILE A 179 16.33 -18.77 -3.81
N LYS A 180 16.81 -19.66 -2.92
CA LYS A 180 18.05 -20.44 -3.06
C LYS A 180 19.28 -19.63 -3.51
N PRO A 181 19.61 -18.55 -2.77
CA PRO A 181 19.11 -18.15 -1.46
C PRO A 181 18.00 -17.10 -1.50
N ASN A 182 17.30 -16.94 -0.38
CA ASN A 182 16.49 -15.76 -0.14
C ASN A 182 17.39 -14.61 0.35
N VAL A 183 17.36 -13.49 -0.33
CA VAL A 183 18.30 -12.37 -0.10
C VAL A 183 18.20 -11.79 1.31
N HIS A 184 17.00 -11.68 1.88
CA HIS A 184 16.83 -11.13 3.22
C HIS A 184 17.29 -12.09 4.32
N LEU A 185 17.06 -13.39 4.14
CA LEU A 185 17.57 -14.42 5.06
C LEU A 185 19.10 -14.50 5.01
N GLU A 186 19.72 -14.37 3.83
CA GLU A 186 21.18 -14.27 3.70
C GLU A 186 21.75 -12.99 4.36
N ARG A 187 21.00 -11.91 4.37
CA ARG A 187 21.35 -10.68 5.08
C ARG A 187 21.18 -10.81 6.59
N GLY A 188 20.64 -11.92 7.08
CA GLY A 188 20.54 -12.26 8.49
C GLY A 188 19.19 -11.98 9.14
N ALA A 189 18.14 -11.73 8.37
CA ALA A 189 16.78 -11.68 8.90
C ALA A 189 16.34 -13.05 9.45
N ASN A 190 15.60 -13.06 10.56
CA ASN A 190 15.02 -14.27 11.13
C ASN A 190 13.75 -14.70 10.40
N ALA A 191 13.03 -13.74 9.80
CA ALA A 191 11.88 -14.01 8.94
C ALA A 191 11.68 -12.93 7.87
N VAL A 192 11.10 -13.34 6.74
CA VAL A 192 10.70 -12.45 5.64
C VAL A 192 9.29 -12.78 5.19
N ALA A 193 8.45 -11.73 5.03
CA ALA A 193 7.05 -11.84 4.67
C ALA A 193 6.79 -11.34 3.24
N TYR A 194 6.07 -12.12 2.45
CA TYR A 194 5.65 -11.80 1.08
C TYR A 194 4.12 -11.81 0.95
N SER A 195 3.57 -10.99 0.06
CA SER A 195 2.14 -11.00 -0.25
C SER A 195 1.82 -11.97 -1.39
N GLY A 196 0.88 -12.88 -1.18
CA GLY A 196 0.46 -13.86 -2.17
C GLY A 196 -0.25 -13.25 -3.38
N GLY A 197 -1.01 -12.19 -3.18
CA GLY A 197 -1.80 -11.51 -4.21
C GLY A 197 -1.02 -10.49 -5.06
N LYS A 198 0.29 -10.63 -5.17
CA LYS A 198 1.16 -9.77 -5.98
C LYS A 198 1.87 -10.58 -7.07
N CYS A 199 3.17 -10.38 -7.29
CA CYS A 199 3.93 -11.04 -8.37
C CYS A 199 3.88 -12.57 -8.32
N ILE A 200 3.70 -13.16 -7.14
CA ILE A 200 3.59 -14.61 -6.94
C ILE A 200 2.29 -15.16 -7.57
N ARG A 201 1.23 -14.33 -7.67
CA ARG A 201 -0.09 -14.69 -8.24
C ARG A 201 -0.76 -15.86 -7.53
N GLY A 202 -0.62 -15.89 -6.21
CA GLY A 202 -1.35 -16.77 -5.28
C GLY A 202 -2.71 -16.20 -4.89
N PRO A 203 -3.37 -16.77 -3.88
CA PRO A 203 -4.60 -16.22 -3.34
C PRO A 203 -4.39 -14.80 -2.81
N GLN A 204 -5.32 -13.89 -3.11
CA GLN A 204 -5.24 -12.48 -2.71
C GLN A 204 -5.11 -12.32 -1.19
N ALA A 205 -5.82 -13.14 -0.42
CA ALA A 205 -5.82 -13.12 1.03
C ALA A 205 -4.64 -13.87 1.66
N ALA A 206 -3.75 -14.51 0.88
CA ALA A 206 -2.62 -15.26 1.42
C ALA A 206 -1.36 -14.42 1.57
N GLY A 207 -0.57 -14.71 2.61
CA GLY A 207 0.79 -14.26 2.81
C GLY A 207 1.72 -15.45 2.95
N LEU A 208 2.96 -15.28 2.55
CA LEU A 208 4.05 -16.25 2.72
C LEU A 208 5.06 -15.70 3.73
N LEU A 209 5.36 -16.48 4.76
CA LEU A 209 6.40 -16.15 5.73
C LEU A 209 7.47 -17.25 5.67
N LEU A 210 8.71 -16.88 5.40
CA LEU A 210 9.88 -17.76 5.32
C LEU A 210 10.92 -17.37 6.37
N GLY A 211 11.66 -18.31 6.94
CA GLY A 211 12.71 -17.97 7.91
C GLY A 211 13.12 -19.12 8.83
N GLU A 212 13.61 -18.75 10.01
CA GLU A 212 14.06 -19.66 11.04
C GLU A 212 12.90 -20.51 11.58
N LYS A 213 13.07 -21.83 11.56
CA LYS A 213 12.01 -22.77 11.93
C LYS A 213 11.41 -22.51 13.32
N LYS A 214 12.24 -22.31 14.34
CA LYS A 214 11.76 -22.11 15.71
C LYS A 214 10.95 -20.82 15.85
N PHE A 215 11.39 -19.74 15.20
CA PHE A 215 10.68 -18.45 15.23
C PHE A 215 9.34 -18.55 14.52
N LEU A 216 9.31 -19.21 13.34
CA LEU A 216 8.07 -19.41 12.57
C LEU A 216 7.10 -20.39 13.24
N GLN A 217 7.59 -21.40 13.95
CA GLN A 217 6.74 -22.25 14.80
C GLN A 217 6.09 -21.43 15.91
N GLY A 218 6.86 -20.52 16.54
CA GLY A 218 6.31 -19.53 17.48
C GLY A 218 5.24 -18.65 16.85
N ALA A 219 5.44 -18.19 15.61
CA ALA A 219 4.44 -17.42 14.88
C ALA A 219 3.18 -18.25 14.57
N TRP A 220 3.33 -19.52 14.20
CA TRP A 220 2.22 -20.43 13.92
C TRP A 220 1.34 -20.67 15.15
N ILE A 221 1.91 -21.00 16.32
CA ILE A 221 1.11 -21.23 17.53
C ILE A 221 0.45 -19.96 18.08
N ASN A 222 0.94 -18.78 17.71
CA ASN A 222 0.29 -17.48 17.98
C ASN A 222 -0.81 -17.14 16.94
N SER A 223 -1.12 -18.04 15.99
CA SER A 223 -2.12 -17.86 14.94
C SER A 223 -3.26 -18.89 15.04
N ALA A 224 -4.26 -18.78 14.17
CA ALA A 224 -5.24 -19.86 13.98
C ALA A 224 -4.55 -21.14 13.45
N PRO A 225 -4.97 -22.35 13.90
CA PRO A 225 -6.22 -22.67 14.62
C PRO A 225 -6.17 -22.45 16.12
N HIS A 226 -5.01 -22.08 16.69
CA HIS A 226 -4.81 -21.92 18.11
C HIS A 226 -5.58 -20.70 18.66
N HIS A 227 -5.98 -20.75 19.92
CA HIS A 227 -6.68 -19.66 20.58
C HIS A 227 -5.68 -18.67 21.18
N ALA A 228 -5.00 -17.93 20.30
CA ALA A 228 -4.04 -16.89 20.60
C ALA A 228 -4.47 -15.56 19.93
N PHE A 229 -3.67 -14.52 20.08
CA PHE A 229 -3.99 -13.19 19.53
C PHE A 229 -4.31 -13.24 18.02
N GLY A 230 -3.52 -13.98 17.24
CA GLY A 230 -3.72 -14.13 15.80
C GLY A 230 -4.89 -15.02 15.37
N ARG A 231 -5.74 -15.51 16.30
CA ARG A 231 -6.89 -16.38 15.99
C ARG A 231 -7.88 -15.73 15.03
N SER A 232 -8.03 -14.42 15.07
CA SER A 232 -8.89 -13.64 14.15
C SER A 232 -8.32 -13.54 12.73
N LEU A 233 -7.03 -13.78 12.54
CA LEU A 233 -6.31 -13.71 11.28
C LEU A 233 -6.14 -15.09 10.64
N LYS A 234 -7.23 -15.83 10.51
CA LYS A 234 -7.26 -17.22 10.05
C LYS A 234 -6.98 -17.34 8.55
N ALA A 235 -5.98 -18.14 8.16
CA ALA A 235 -5.85 -18.68 6.81
C ALA A 235 -6.53 -20.05 6.73
N GLY A 236 -7.34 -20.30 5.70
CA GLY A 236 -7.97 -21.57 5.44
C GLY A 236 -7.03 -22.55 4.72
N LYS A 237 -7.43 -23.82 4.65
CA LYS A 237 -6.67 -24.84 3.92
C LYS A 237 -6.54 -24.52 2.43
N GLU A 238 -7.54 -23.85 1.88
CA GLU A 238 -7.56 -23.40 0.49
C GLU A 238 -6.46 -22.37 0.23
N GLU A 239 -6.34 -21.36 1.09
CA GLU A 239 -5.29 -20.34 1.00
C GLU A 239 -3.90 -20.95 1.24
N ILE A 240 -3.77 -21.90 2.17
CA ILE A 240 -2.50 -22.56 2.47
C ILE A 240 -2.01 -23.36 1.26
N ILE A 241 -2.84 -24.23 0.72
CA ILE A 241 -2.51 -25.04 -0.45
C ILE A 241 -2.38 -24.16 -1.72
N GLY A 242 -3.23 -23.16 -1.86
CA GLY A 242 -3.14 -22.21 -2.97
C GLY A 242 -1.83 -21.44 -2.97
N MET A 243 -1.36 -20.99 -1.80
CA MET A 243 -0.09 -20.29 -1.69
C MET A 243 1.11 -21.23 -1.96
N LEU A 244 1.08 -22.46 -1.45
CA LEU A 244 2.09 -23.46 -1.75
C LEU A 244 2.18 -23.71 -3.25
N ALA A 245 1.04 -23.94 -3.92
CA ALA A 245 0.99 -24.11 -5.38
C ALA A 245 1.53 -22.89 -6.12
N ALA A 246 1.27 -21.67 -5.63
CA ALA A 246 1.80 -20.46 -6.23
C ALA A 246 3.33 -20.37 -6.14
N VAL A 247 3.92 -20.78 -5.00
CA VAL A 247 5.39 -20.85 -4.84
C VAL A 247 5.98 -21.95 -5.75
N GLU A 248 5.32 -23.11 -5.88
CA GLU A 248 5.75 -24.14 -6.84
C GLU A 248 5.75 -23.64 -8.28
N MET A 249 4.72 -22.89 -8.66
CA MET A 249 4.66 -22.27 -9.98
C MET A 249 5.69 -21.16 -10.13
N TRP A 250 5.97 -20.37 -9.09
CA TRP A 250 7.02 -19.35 -9.10
C TRP A 250 8.39 -19.94 -9.45
N VAL A 251 8.74 -21.08 -8.85
CA VAL A 251 10.01 -21.80 -9.12
C VAL A 251 10.08 -22.31 -10.56
N LYS A 252 8.95 -22.66 -11.17
CA LYS A 252 8.85 -23.22 -12.52
C LYS A 252 8.75 -22.18 -13.63
N ARG A 253 8.42 -20.93 -13.30
CA ARG A 253 8.21 -19.87 -14.30
C ARG A 253 9.50 -19.54 -15.05
N ASP A 254 9.37 -19.31 -16.34
CA ASP A 254 10.40 -18.64 -17.14
C ASP A 254 10.22 -17.12 -17.06
N HIS A 255 10.81 -16.52 -16.01
CA HIS A 255 10.73 -15.08 -15.78
C HIS A 255 11.31 -14.23 -16.90
N LYS A 256 12.26 -14.76 -17.69
CA LYS A 256 12.82 -14.06 -18.86
C LYS A 256 11.82 -14.03 -20.01
N ALA A 257 11.14 -15.15 -20.27
CA ALA A 257 10.10 -15.23 -21.28
C ALA A 257 8.89 -14.33 -20.92
N GLU A 258 8.49 -14.28 -19.63
CA GLU A 258 7.46 -13.36 -19.15
C GLU A 258 7.88 -11.90 -19.40
N TRP A 259 9.11 -11.50 -19.05
CA TRP A 259 9.60 -10.14 -19.28
C TRP A 259 9.58 -9.77 -20.76
N ALA A 260 10.10 -10.64 -21.64
CA ALA A 260 10.08 -10.41 -23.08
C ALA A 260 8.65 -10.32 -23.64
N GLN A 261 7.68 -11.04 -23.03
CA GLN A 261 6.27 -10.92 -23.41
C GLN A 261 5.71 -9.54 -23.03
N TRP A 262 6.01 -9.04 -21.85
CA TRP A 262 5.58 -7.69 -21.41
C TRP A 262 6.17 -6.58 -22.29
N GLU A 263 7.43 -6.71 -22.68
CA GLU A 263 8.06 -5.76 -23.61
C GLU A 263 7.36 -5.77 -24.98
N ARG A 264 6.99 -6.94 -25.51
CA ARG A 264 6.21 -7.02 -26.77
C ARG A 264 4.86 -6.34 -26.66
N TRP A 265 4.14 -6.52 -25.54
CA TRP A 265 2.87 -5.85 -25.32
C TRP A 265 3.01 -4.34 -25.25
N LEU A 266 4.00 -3.85 -24.49
CA LEU A 266 4.26 -2.42 -24.38
C LEU A 266 4.71 -1.80 -25.71
N ASN A 267 5.52 -2.50 -26.51
CA ASN A 267 5.91 -2.05 -27.84
C ASN A 267 4.69 -1.95 -28.78
N HIS A 268 3.80 -2.92 -28.77
CA HIS A 268 2.56 -2.86 -29.55
C HIS A 268 1.70 -1.64 -29.19
N ILE A 269 1.56 -1.34 -27.90
CA ILE A 269 0.84 -0.14 -27.43
C ILE A 269 1.57 1.13 -27.89
N ALA A 270 2.90 1.18 -27.75
CA ALA A 270 3.72 2.33 -28.13
C ALA A 270 3.61 2.61 -29.64
N GLU A 271 3.72 1.58 -30.49
CA GLU A 271 3.57 1.68 -31.94
C GLU A 271 2.21 2.27 -32.34
N SER A 272 1.12 1.85 -31.69
CA SER A 272 -0.21 2.35 -31.96
C SER A 272 -0.36 3.82 -31.57
N VAL A 273 0.01 4.20 -30.33
CA VAL A 273 -0.23 5.56 -29.84
C VAL A 273 0.73 6.59 -30.45
N ASN A 274 1.93 6.19 -30.88
CA ASN A 274 2.87 7.07 -31.58
C ASN A 274 2.38 7.51 -32.99
N GLN A 275 1.33 6.90 -33.52
CA GLN A 275 0.67 7.35 -34.75
C GLN A 275 -0.17 8.62 -34.53
N VAL A 276 -0.48 8.96 -33.28
CA VAL A 276 -1.23 10.17 -32.94
C VAL A 276 -0.28 11.37 -32.95
N PRO A 277 -0.55 12.45 -33.72
CA PRO A 277 0.31 13.63 -33.75
C PRO A 277 0.53 14.24 -32.37
N GLY A 278 1.79 14.51 -32.04
CA GLY A 278 2.17 15.10 -30.74
C GLY A 278 2.25 14.11 -29.57
N VAL A 279 2.07 12.81 -29.81
CA VAL A 279 2.26 11.75 -28.81
C VAL A 279 3.67 11.15 -28.92
N THR A 280 4.30 10.93 -27.81
CA THR A 280 5.61 10.25 -27.69
C THR A 280 5.57 9.20 -26.58
N THR A 281 6.41 8.18 -26.70
CA THR A 281 6.47 7.11 -25.72
C THR A 281 7.90 6.90 -25.24
N ARG A 282 8.03 6.45 -23.97
CA ARG A 282 9.31 6.05 -23.38
C ARG A 282 9.14 4.74 -22.63
N MET A 283 9.90 3.73 -23.05
CA MET A 283 10.00 2.45 -22.35
C MET A 283 10.90 2.60 -21.13
N GLY A 284 10.45 2.15 -19.97
CA GLY A 284 11.21 2.02 -18.74
C GLY A 284 11.53 0.56 -18.44
N GLN A 285 12.59 0.33 -17.67
CA GLN A 285 13.00 -1.01 -17.22
C GLN A 285 12.44 -1.38 -15.84
N GLY A 286 11.50 -0.57 -15.34
CA GLY A 286 10.95 -0.71 -14.00
C GLY A 286 11.94 -0.23 -12.90
N PRO A 287 11.53 -0.31 -11.64
CA PRO A 287 12.37 0.06 -10.50
C PRO A 287 13.58 -0.87 -10.38
N GLU A 288 14.69 -0.33 -9.91
CA GLU A 288 15.85 -1.14 -9.50
C GLU A 288 15.54 -1.91 -8.21
N GLY A 289 16.36 -2.93 -7.92
CA GLY A 289 16.25 -3.73 -6.70
C GLY A 289 15.24 -4.88 -6.81
N LEU A 290 14.60 -5.20 -5.68
CA LEU A 290 13.73 -6.37 -5.52
C LEU A 290 12.24 -6.07 -5.67
N SER A 291 11.83 -4.83 -5.86
CA SER A 291 10.42 -4.46 -6.07
C SER A 291 9.76 -5.33 -7.15
N ASN A 292 8.43 -5.46 -7.11
CA ASN A 292 7.67 -6.11 -8.19
C ASN A 292 8.07 -5.48 -9.53
N ARG A 293 9.00 -6.12 -10.25
CA ARG A 293 9.62 -5.57 -11.44
C ARG A 293 8.88 -5.99 -12.69
N SER A 294 8.69 -5.02 -13.54
CA SER A 294 8.32 -5.22 -14.96
C SER A 294 8.85 -4.04 -15.74
N PRO A 295 8.98 -4.15 -17.08
CA PRO A 295 9.10 -2.96 -17.89
C PRO A 295 7.86 -2.10 -17.71
N ASP A 296 7.95 -0.80 -17.99
CA ASP A 296 6.81 0.12 -17.99
C ASP A 296 6.84 1.00 -19.22
N LEU A 297 5.68 1.53 -19.60
CA LEU A 297 5.53 2.46 -20.71
C LEU A 297 4.99 3.79 -20.18
N THR A 298 5.70 4.88 -20.42
CA THR A 298 5.20 6.24 -20.25
C THR A 298 4.78 6.75 -21.62
N ILE A 299 3.53 7.21 -21.72
CA ILE A 299 2.95 7.86 -22.91
C ILE A 299 2.76 9.33 -22.53
N GLN A 300 3.33 10.22 -23.32
CA GLN A 300 3.27 11.66 -23.13
C GLN A 300 2.83 12.35 -24.41
N TRP A 301 2.13 13.47 -24.28
CA TRP A 301 1.65 14.23 -25.44
C TRP A 301 1.73 15.72 -25.24
N ASP A 302 1.71 16.47 -26.35
CA ASP A 302 1.66 17.92 -26.35
C ASP A 302 0.35 18.44 -25.77
N ALA A 303 0.39 19.59 -25.08
CA ALA A 303 -0.81 20.23 -24.56
C ALA A 303 -1.87 20.54 -25.65
N LYS A 304 -1.43 20.64 -26.91
CA LYS A 304 -2.31 20.83 -28.09
C LYS A 304 -3.29 19.68 -28.32
N VAL A 305 -3.01 18.48 -27.80
CA VAL A 305 -3.97 17.35 -27.86
C VAL A 305 -5.23 17.66 -27.05
N GLY A 306 -5.15 18.56 -26.08
CA GLY A 306 -6.34 19.16 -25.43
C GLY A 306 -6.98 18.31 -24.33
N ILE A 307 -6.30 17.26 -23.85
CA ILE A 307 -6.78 16.38 -22.78
C ILE A 307 -5.69 16.16 -21.72
N THR A 308 -6.08 16.01 -20.46
CA THR A 308 -5.14 15.70 -19.37
C THR A 308 -5.01 14.18 -19.16
N GLY A 309 -3.90 13.75 -18.52
CA GLY A 309 -3.71 12.34 -18.14
C GLY A 309 -4.81 11.86 -17.20
N GLN A 310 -5.26 12.71 -16.28
CA GLN A 310 -6.37 12.41 -15.37
C GLN A 310 -7.68 12.17 -16.13
N ASP A 311 -7.98 13.00 -17.15
CA ASP A 311 -9.17 12.82 -17.98
C ASP A 311 -9.10 11.52 -18.78
N VAL A 312 -7.95 11.21 -19.39
CA VAL A 312 -7.73 9.93 -20.09
C VAL A 312 -7.98 8.77 -19.15
N SER A 313 -7.39 8.79 -17.95
CA SER A 313 -7.56 7.73 -16.95
C SER A 313 -9.03 7.58 -16.52
N ARG A 314 -9.73 8.70 -16.31
CA ARG A 314 -11.15 8.71 -15.95
C ARG A 314 -12.03 8.14 -17.07
N ILE A 315 -11.84 8.57 -18.31
CA ILE A 315 -12.58 8.07 -19.47
C ILE A 315 -12.42 6.56 -19.61
N LEU A 316 -11.18 6.06 -19.52
CA LEU A 316 -10.90 4.63 -19.61
C LEU A 316 -11.49 3.82 -18.45
N MET A 317 -11.65 4.42 -17.27
CA MET A 317 -12.29 3.78 -16.12
C MET A 317 -13.83 3.83 -16.16
N GLU A 318 -14.43 4.83 -16.80
CA GLU A 318 -15.89 5.00 -16.85
C GLU A 318 -16.54 4.34 -18.04
N THR A 319 -15.81 4.13 -19.14
CA THR A 319 -16.32 3.56 -20.41
C THR A 319 -15.83 2.13 -20.64
N GLU A 320 -16.54 1.36 -21.49
CA GLU A 320 -16.21 -0.03 -21.80
C GLU A 320 -15.32 -0.15 -23.07
N PRO A 321 -14.39 -1.10 -23.10
CA PRO A 321 -13.91 -1.90 -21.97
C PRO A 321 -13.13 -1.03 -20.96
N ARG A 322 -13.32 -1.29 -19.66
CA ARG A 322 -12.67 -0.52 -18.60
C ARG A 322 -11.17 -0.85 -18.51
N ILE A 323 -10.36 0.19 -18.36
CA ILE A 323 -8.90 0.05 -18.21
C ILE A 323 -8.44 0.93 -17.04
N THR A 324 -7.64 0.37 -16.14
CA THR A 324 -6.97 1.14 -15.09
C THR A 324 -5.50 1.34 -15.43
N LEU A 325 -5.00 2.57 -15.30
CA LEU A 325 -3.63 2.96 -15.65
C LEU A 325 -2.75 3.16 -14.40
N ALA A 326 -1.43 2.98 -14.55
CA ALA A 326 -0.49 3.07 -13.44
C ALA A 326 -0.29 4.51 -12.93
N ARG A 327 -0.18 5.46 -13.85
CA ARG A 327 0.03 6.88 -13.57
C ARG A 327 -0.84 7.72 -14.51
N ALA A 328 -1.25 8.90 -14.04
CA ALA A 328 -2.01 9.85 -14.83
C ALA A 328 -1.71 11.27 -14.30
N ASN A 329 -0.82 12.00 -14.98
CA ASN A 329 -0.33 13.30 -14.54
C ASN A 329 -0.21 14.26 -15.74
N GLY A 330 -0.66 15.51 -15.58
CA GLY A 330 -0.50 16.53 -16.62
C GLY A 330 -0.96 16.04 -17.98
N THR A 331 -0.04 15.89 -18.94
CA THR A 331 -0.27 15.34 -20.28
C THR A 331 0.42 13.98 -20.46
N SER A 332 0.36 13.11 -19.44
CA SER A 332 0.97 11.79 -19.51
C SER A 332 0.19 10.72 -18.75
N VAL A 333 0.33 9.48 -19.22
CA VAL A 333 -0.14 8.27 -18.53
C VAL A 333 0.93 7.20 -18.53
N GLY A 334 0.86 6.26 -17.57
CA GLY A 334 1.78 5.14 -17.46
C GLY A 334 1.07 3.79 -17.51
N ILE A 335 1.74 2.80 -18.06
CA ILE A 335 1.30 1.41 -18.15
C ILE A 335 2.31 0.50 -17.49
N VAL A 336 1.82 -0.42 -16.67
CA VAL A 336 2.57 -1.52 -16.06
C VAL A 336 1.90 -2.84 -16.48
N PRO A 337 2.58 -3.73 -17.23
CA PRO A 337 1.94 -4.82 -17.97
C PRO A 337 1.76 -6.11 -17.19
N TYR A 338 2.45 -6.32 -16.06
CA TYR A 338 2.57 -7.64 -15.42
C TYR A 338 1.26 -8.22 -14.82
N GLN A 339 0.17 -7.46 -14.88
CA GLN A 339 -1.19 -7.93 -14.53
C GLN A 339 -2.15 -7.95 -15.74
N MET A 340 -1.65 -7.60 -16.91
CA MET A 340 -2.41 -7.77 -18.16
C MET A 340 -2.47 -9.24 -18.57
N SER A 341 -3.49 -9.60 -19.31
CA SER A 341 -3.69 -10.91 -19.92
C SER A 341 -3.40 -10.85 -21.44
N PRO A 342 -3.07 -11.97 -22.08
CA PRO A 342 -2.90 -12.00 -23.53
C PRO A 342 -4.13 -11.43 -24.27
N GLY A 343 -3.91 -10.45 -25.15
CA GLY A 343 -4.96 -9.72 -25.87
C GLY A 343 -5.33 -8.37 -25.27
N ASP A 344 -5.06 -8.15 -23.98
CA ASP A 344 -5.32 -6.86 -23.32
C ASP A 344 -4.51 -5.73 -23.97
N GLU A 345 -3.29 -6.02 -24.46
CA GLU A 345 -2.42 -5.06 -25.12
C GLU A 345 -3.06 -4.42 -26.34
N LYS A 346 -3.85 -5.16 -27.07
CA LYS A 346 -4.57 -4.66 -28.27
C LYS A 346 -5.69 -3.71 -27.85
N VAL A 347 -6.48 -4.12 -26.86
CA VAL A 347 -7.58 -3.31 -26.34
C VAL A 347 -7.06 -2.00 -25.73
N VAL A 348 -5.96 -2.07 -24.97
CA VAL A 348 -5.32 -0.88 -24.36
C VAL A 348 -4.80 0.05 -25.46
N ALA A 349 -4.13 -0.50 -26.48
CA ALA A 349 -3.62 0.27 -27.63
C ALA A 349 -4.74 1.01 -28.36
N ASP A 350 -5.79 0.28 -28.78
CA ASP A 350 -6.92 0.85 -29.54
C ASP A 350 -7.65 1.94 -28.74
N ARG A 351 -7.87 1.71 -27.43
CA ARG A 351 -8.59 2.65 -26.58
C ARG A 351 -7.79 3.93 -26.32
N LEU A 352 -6.49 3.81 -26.05
CA LEU A 352 -5.60 4.97 -25.86
C LEU A 352 -5.45 5.75 -27.17
N HIS A 353 -5.23 5.06 -28.30
CA HIS A 353 -5.14 5.69 -29.61
C HIS A 353 -6.41 6.51 -29.92
N ALA A 354 -7.58 5.91 -29.75
CA ALA A 354 -8.86 6.57 -30.04
C ALA A 354 -9.10 7.81 -29.17
N VAL A 355 -8.81 7.75 -27.87
CA VAL A 355 -9.00 8.87 -26.93
C VAL A 355 -8.00 10.00 -27.20
N LEU A 356 -6.74 9.67 -27.54
CA LEU A 356 -5.71 10.68 -27.83
C LEU A 356 -5.87 11.31 -29.21
N LEU A 357 -6.33 10.56 -30.20
CA LEU A 357 -6.57 11.06 -31.56
C LEU A 357 -7.79 12.00 -31.61
N ASN A 358 -8.85 11.65 -30.91
CA ASN A 358 -10.10 12.40 -30.88
C ASN A 358 -10.54 12.61 -29.42
N PRO A 359 -9.87 13.48 -28.65
CA PRO A 359 -10.20 13.68 -27.26
C PRO A 359 -11.62 14.26 -27.13
N PRO A 360 -12.48 13.66 -26.29
CA PRO A 360 -13.80 14.20 -26.05
C PRO A 360 -13.70 15.58 -25.42
N SER A 361 -14.63 16.47 -25.78
CA SER A 361 -14.73 17.79 -25.14
C SER A 361 -15.06 17.61 -23.66
N MET A 362 -14.12 17.99 -22.82
CA MET A 362 -14.31 17.95 -21.36
C MET A 362 -14.94 19.24 -20.91
N ALA A 363 -16.18 19.17 -20.38
CA ALA A 363 -16.79 20.31 -19.73
C ALA A 363 -15.94 20.69 -18.50
N ARG A 364 -15.19 21.75 -18.61
CA ARG A 364 -14.55 22.37 -17.44
C ARG A 364 -15.59 23.20 -16.73
N PRO A 365 -15.72 23.07 -15.38
CA PRO A 365 -16.57 23.97 -14.63
C PRO A 365 -16.22 25.41 -15.00
N ALA A 366 -17.23 26.23 -15.26
CA ALA A 366 -17.02 27.66 -15.49
C ALA A 366 -16.30 28.24 -14.27
N VAL A 367 -15.19 28.95 -14.48
CA VAL A 367 -14.53 29.67 -13.39
C VAL A 367 -15.53 30.72 -12.92
N PRO A 368 -15.92 30.72 -11.61
CA PRO A 368 -16.86 31.70 -11.11
C PRO A 368 -16.38 33.12 -11.40
N SER A 369 -17.26 33.93 -11.92
CA SER A 369 -16.99 35.35 -12.21
C SER A 369 -17.23 36.21 -10.96
N GLY A 370 -16.36 37.18 -10.73
CA GLY A 370 -16.47 38.12 -9.63
C GLY A 370 -15.20 38.21 -8.77
N PRO A 371 -15.11 39.24 -7.92
CA PRO A 371 -13.98 39.38 -7.01
C PRO A 371 -13.96 38.18 -6.01
N PRO A 372 -12.77 37.71 -5.63
CA PRO A 372 -12.65 36.64 -4.65
C PRO A 372 -13.25 37.04 -3.30
N ALA A 373 -14.01 36.16 -2.69
CA ALA A 373 -14.52 36.37 -1.33
C ALA A 373 -13.36 36.51 -0.33
N ALA A 374 -13.51 37.38 0.66
CA ALA A 374 -12.51 37.58 1.72
C ALA A 374 -12.59 36.43 2.75
N VAL A 375 -11.71 35.47 2.64
CA VAL A 375 -11.66 34.29 3.52
C VAL A 375 -10.42 34.22 4.41
N ALA A 376 -9.52 35.21 4.36
CA ALA A 376 -8.38 35.28 5.26
C ALA A 376 -8.79 35.28 6.73
N GLY A 377 -8.02 34.63 7.60
CA GLY A 377 -8.24 34.57 9.05
C GLY A 377 -8.34 33.16 9.58
N GLN A 378 -8.65 33.02 10.86
CA GLN A 378 -8.82 31.75 11.54
C GLN A 378 -10.27 31.28 11.48
N TRP A 379 -10.43 29.97 11.25
CA TRP A 379 -11.72 29.32 11.11
C TRP A 379 -11.81 28.10 12.00
N ASP A 380 -12.92 27.94 12.70
CA ASP A 380 -13.32 26.73 13.38
C ASP A 380 -14.09 25.86 12.40
N VAL A 381 -13.58 24.68 12.13
CA VAL A 381 -14.08 23.76 11.08
C VAL A 381 -14.73 22.56 11.74
N HIS A 382 -15.96 22.27 11.36
CA HIS A 382 -16.66 21.04 11.74
C HIS A 382 -16.72 20.11 10.55
N LEU A 383 -16.27 18.86 10.74
CA LEU A 383 -16.30 17.78 9.76
C LEU A 383 -17.34 16.73 10.17
N GLU A 384 -18.22 16.36 9.24
CA GLU A 384 -19.21 15.30 9.42
C GLU A 384 -18.82 14.14 8.48
N PHE A 385 -18.25 13.08 9.04
CA PHE A 385 -17.83 11.89 8.31
C PHE A 385 -19.03 10.97 8.02
N ILE A 386 -18.79 9.87 7.31
CA ILE A 386 -19.81 8.82 7.11
C ILE A 386 -20.33 8.25 8.43
N TYR A 387 -19.50 8.28 9.48
CA TYR A 387 -19.84 7.98 10.86
C TYR A 387 -18.98 8.83 11.80
N GLY A 388 -19.60 9.59 12.68
CA GLY A 388 -18.91 10.50 13.62
C GLY A 388 -18.56 11.86 13.02
N ALA A 389 -17.99 12.72 13.85
CA ALA A 389 -17.62 14.08 13.51
C ALA A 389 -16.30 14.48 14.20
N ALA A 390 -15.63 15.50 13.69
CA ALA A 390 -14.45 16.09 14.30
C ALA A 390 -14.47 17.62 14.21
N SER A 391 -13.74 18.28 15.11
CA SER A 391 -13.49 19.71 15.08
C SER A 391 -12.03 19.97 14.75
N HIS A 392 -11.80 20.69 13.65
CA HIS A 392 -10.49 21.13 13.20
C HIS A 392 -10.40 22.65 13.24
N SER A 393 -9.21 23.21 13.02
CA SER A 393 -9.07 24.64 12.77
C SER A 393 -8.20 24.89 11.54
N ILE A 394 -8.50 25.97 10.83
CA ILE A 394 -7.76 26.39 9.65
C ILE A 394 -7.39 27.86 9.80
N VAL A 395 -6.14 28.18 9.49
CA VAL A 395 -5.69 29.58 9.35
C VAL A 395 -5.41 29.82 7.88
N LEU A 396 -6.08 30.82 7.29
CA LEU A 396 -5.94 31.19 5.88
C LEU A 396 -5.29 32.56 5.75
N GLU A 397 -4.26 32.64 4.93
CA GLU A 397 -3.71 33.85 4.34
C GLU A 397 -4.17 33.92 2.90
N GLN A 398 -4.55 35.12 2.45
CA GLN A 398 -5.13 35.33 1.11
C GLN A 398 -4.39 36.45 0.38
N ASP A 399 -3.93 36.13 -0.85
CA ASP A 399 -3.39 37.10 -1.81
C ASP A 399 -4.19 37.00 -3.12
N GLY A 400 -5.14 37.96 -3.30
CA GLY A 400 -6.08 37.88 -4.41
C GLY A 400 -6.89 36.58 -4.37
N ALA A 401 -6.74 35.76 -5.39
CA ALA A 401 -7.39 34.45 -5.49
C ALA A 401 -6.62 33.32 -4.80
N LYS A 402 -5.35 33.51 -4.44
CA LYS A 402 -4.49 32.49 -3.86
C LYS A 402 -4.71 32.37 -2.36
N LEU A 403 -4.78 31.14 -1.88
CA LEU A 403 -4.87 30.79 -0.46
C LEU A 403 -3.65 29.97 -0.06
N VAL A 404 -3.07 30.33 1.09
CA VAL A 404 -2.08 29.52 1.80
C VAL A 404 -2.42 29.54 3.29
N GLY A 405 -1.88 28.60 4.06
CA GLY A 405 -2.13 28.60 5.49
C GLY A 405 -1.80 27.28 6.16
N THR A 406 -2.45 27.05 7.29
CA THR A 406 -2.26 25.83 8.09
C THR A 406 -3.59 25.18 8.42
N HIS A 407 -3.60 23.87 8.46
CA HIS A 407 -4.72 23.05 8.89
C HIS A 407 -4.30 22.25 10.14
N HIS A 408 -5.05 22.39 11.21
CA HIS A 408 -4.87 21.69 12.48
C HIS A 408 -6.02 20.70 12.66
N GLY A 409 -5.70 19.41 12.58
CA GLY A 409 -6.60 18.32 12.91
C GLY A 409 -6.54 17.97 14.41
N GLU A 410 -7.16 16.87 14.81
CA GLU A 410 -7.18 16.42 16.21
C GLU A 410 -5.79 15.96 16.72
N PHE A 411 -4.95 15.41 15.86
CA PHE A 411 -3.68 14.79 16.26
C PHE A 411 -2.47 15.33 15.49
N ALA A 412 -2.67 16.06 14.41
CA ALA A 412 -1.60 16.56 13.55
C ALA A 412 -1.97 17.88 12.89
N ALA A 413 -0.95 18.60 12.43
CA ALA A 413 -1.10 19.81 11.65
C ALA A 413 -0.27 19.70 10.36
N GLY A 414 -0.65 20.50 9.35
CA GLY A 414 0.03 20.55 8.07
C GLY A 414 -0.27 21.82 7.30
N ASP A 415 0.53 22.07 6.27
CA ASP A 415 0.35 23.21 5.39
C ASP A 415 -0.90 23.03 4.54
N LEU A 416 -1.51 24.15 4.19
CA LEU A 416 -2.69 24.26 3.36
C LEU A 416 -2.39 25.18 2.18
N SER A 417 -2.87 24.80 1.00
CA SER A 417 -2.80 25.66 -0.19
C SER A 417 -4.05 25.51 -1.04
N GLY A 418 -4.43 26.59 -1.74
CA GLY A 418 -5.62 26.56 -2.56
C GLY A 418 -5.94 27.89 -3.24
N SER A 419 -7.22 28.07 -3.57
CA SER A 419 -7.71 29.28 -4.23
C SER A 419 -9.17 29.57 -3.89
N VAL A 420 -9.54 30.82 -4.10
CA VAL A 420 -10.93 31.31 -4.04
C VAL A 420 -11.26 32.01 -5.36
N ALA A 421 -12.37 31.63 -5.98
CA ALA A 421 -12.87 32.23 -7.20
C ALA A 421 -14.33 32.65 -7.01
N GLY A 422 -14.62 33.97 -7.07
CA GLY A 422 -15.93 34.48 -6.56
C GLY A 422 -16.12 34.05 -5.11
N ASN A 423 -17.16 33.29 -4.84
CA ASN A 423 -17.43 32.71 -3.52
C ASN A 423 -17.03 31.21 -3.40
N GLU A 424 -16.54 30.58 -4.46
CA GLU A 424 -16.09 29.21 -4.42
C GLU A 424 -14.68 29.09 -3.85
N VAL A 425 -14.51 28.21 -2.87
CA VAL A 425 -13.23 27.96 -2.20
C VAL A 425 -12.79 26.52 -2.48
N THR A 426 -11.52 26.37 -2.82
CA THR A 426 -10.87 25.06 -2.97
C THR A 426 -9.51 25.11 -2.31
N PHE A 427 -9.22 24.18 -1.42
CA PHE A 427 -7.89 24.07 -0.82
C PHE A 427 -7.59 22.65 -0.40
N THR A 428 -6.33 22.33 -0.35
CA THR A 428 -5.83 21.00 0.02
C THR A 428 -4.87 21.11 1.19
N SER A 429 -4.88 20.11 2.04
CA SER A 429 -3.89 19.91 3.09
C SER A 429 -3.52 18.43 3.23
N SER A 430 -2.41 18.17 3.90
CA SER A 430 -1.95 16.80 4.13
C SER A 430 -1.31 16.72 5.51
N LEU A 431 -1.96 15.97 6.41
CA LEU A 431 -1.56 15.84 7.80
C LEU A 431 -0.72 14.56 8.01
N PRO A 432 0.49 14.66 8.58
CA PRO A 432 1.30 13.48 8.86
C PRO A 432 0.69 12.69 10.03
N THR A 433 0.50 11.38 9.85
CA THR A 433 -0.10 10.51 10.87
C THR A 433 0.51 9.11 10.76
N GLU A 434 1.19 8.64 11.82
CA GLU A 434 1.62 7.25 11.96
C GLU A 434 2.27 6.63 10.69
N GLY A 435 3.33 7.27 10.17
CA GLY A 435 4.06 6.77 8.99
C GLY A 435 3.35 6.99 7.65
N THR A 436 2.20 7.68 7.64
CA THR A 436 1.46 8.05 6.43
C THR A 436 1.05 9.51 6.46
N ARG A 437 0.32 9.94 5.46
CA ARG A 437 -0.28 11.28 5.39
C ARG A 437 -1.75 11.16 5.03
N VAL A 438 -2.60 11.78 5.83
CA VAL A 438 -4.03 11.90 5.53
C VAL A 438 -4.26 13.17 4.73
N SER A 439 -4.83 13.01 3.54
CA SER A 439 -5.10 14.13 2.62
C SER A 439 -6.53 14.62 2.77
N PHE A 440 -6.68 15.94 2.74
CA PHE A 440 -7.96 16.64 2.79
C PHE A 440 -8.04 17.56 1.56
N ALA A 441 -9.00 17.35 0.68
CA ALA A 441 -9.26 18.23 -0.47
C ALA A 441 -10.65 18.86 -0.29
N PHE A 442 -10.65 20.08 0.21
CA PHE A 442 -11.86 20.86 0.51
C PHE A 442 -12.37 21.55 -0.75
N THR A 443 -13.66 21.44 -1.00
CA THR A 443 -14.40 22.22 -1.97
C THR A 443 -15.64 22.79 -1.31
N GLY A 444 -15.98 24.05 -1.58
CA GLY A 444 -17.14 24.65 -0.95
C GLY A 444 -17.38 26.10 -1.36
N LYS A 445 -18.25 26.76 -0.60
CA LYS A 445 -18.62 28.17 -0.81
C LYS A 445 -18.47 28.97 0.48
N ALA A 446 -18.04 30.21 0.30
CA ALA A 446 -17.98 31.20 1.35
C ALA A 446 -19.17 32.17 1.24
N SER A 447 -19.89 32.39 2.33
CA SER A 447 -20.99 33.36 2.43
C SER A 447 -21.16 33.85 3.88
N ASP A 448 -21.33 35.14 4.08
CA ASP A 448 -21.69 35.72 5.37
C ASP A 448 -20.82 35.28 6.57
N GLY A 449 -19.52 35.23 6.35
CA GLY A 449 -18.56 34.81 7.40
C GLY A 449 -18.59 33.32 7.73
N LYS A 450 -19.20 32.52 6.91
CA LYS A 450 -19.21 31.05 7.00
C LYS A 450 -18.69 30.42 5.70
N MET A 451 -18.21 29.18 5.81
CA MET A 451 -17.90 28.34 4.65
C MET A 451 -18.54 26.97 4.84
N SER A 452 -18.91 26.32 3.72
CA SER A 452 -19.43 24.96 3.75
C SER A 452 -19.22 24.25 2.43
N GLY A 453 -19.18 22.93 2.47
CA GLY A 453 -19.02 22.12 1.27
C GLY A 453 -18.72 20.65 1.55
N THR A 454 -17.94 20.03 0.68
CA THR A 454 -17.45 18.65 0.80
C THR A 454 -15.93 18.62 0.89
N VAL A 455 -15.40 17.63 1.56
CA VAL A 455 -13.97 17.36 1.61
C VAL A 455 -13.72 15.91 1.22
N ALA A 456 -12.91 15.72 0.17
CA ALA A 456 -12.45 14.39 -0.20
C ALA A 456 -11.28 13.96 0.69
N LEU A 457 -11.34 12.74 1.21
CA LEU A 457 -10.41 12.17 2.19
C LEU A 457 -9.54 11.06 1.56
N GLY A 458 -9.37 11.08 0.23
CA GLY A 458 -8.65 10.05 -0.51
C GLY A 458 -9.37 8.70 -0.44
N GLU A 459 -8.68 7.66 0.00
CA GLU A 459 -9.24 6.31 0.12
C GLU A 459 -10.33 6.17 1.22
N TYR A 460 -10.47 7.16 2.09
CA TYR A 460 -11.46 7.17 3.17
C TYR A 460 -12.81 7.80 2.77
N GLY A 461 -12.98 8.14 1.48
CA GLY A 461 -14.23 8.68 0.95
C GLY A 461 -14.35 10.18 1.10
N GLU A 462 -15.55 10.65 1.44
CA GLU A 462 -15.88 12.06 1.53
C GLU A 462 -16.55 12.38 2.87
N ALA A 463 -16.38 13.63 3.32
CA ALA A 463 -17.09 14.19 4.46
C ALA A 463 -17.75 15.53 4.07
N LYS A 464 -18.77 15.95 4.82
CA LYS A 464 -19.27 17.31 4.77
C LYS A 464 -18.45 18.19 5.70
N TRP A 465 -18.30 19.45 5.38
CA TRP A 465 -17.67 20.40 6.27
C TRP A 465 -18.41 21.72 6.33
N THR A 466 -18.35 22.34 7.51
CA THR A 466 -18.76 23.71 7.74
C THR A 466 -17.66 24.44 8.52
N ALA A 467 -17.53 25.73 8.31
CA ALA A 467 -16.59 26.57 9.06
C ALA A 467 -17.20 27.90 9.42
N GLU A 468 -16.90 28.36 10.62
CA GLU A 468 -17.25 29.68 11.12
C GLU A 468 -15.97 30.42 11.52
N ARG A 469 -15.98 31.77 11.40
CA ARG A 469 -14.81 32.54 11.83
C ARG A 469 -14.57 32.35 13.31
N HIS A 470 -13.31 32.08 13.66
CA HIS A 470 -12.92 31.91 15.06
C HIS A 470 -13.23 33.15 15.87
N GLN A 471 -13.94 33.00 16.98
CA GLN A 471 -14.24 34.09 17.91
C GLN A 471 -13.25 34.06 19.06
N TYR A 472 -12.36 35.04 19.08
CA TYR A 472 -11.45 35.25 20.21
C TYR A 472 -12.26 35.67 21.44
N ARG A 473 -12.35 34.82 22.45
CA ARG A 473 -12.92 35.21 23.75
C ARG A 473 -11.95 36.22 24.37
N GLY A 474 -12.34 37.47 24.43
CA GLY A 474 -11.61 38.49 25.18
C GLY A 474 -11.35 38.02 26.61
N ARG A 475 -10.13 38.22 27.15
CA ARG A 475 -9.88 38.03 28.57
C ARG A 475 -10.90 38.87 29.32
N ARG A 476 -11.77 38.26 30.11
CA ARG A 476 -12.47 38.96 31.16
C ARG A 476 -11.38 39.46 32.14
N GLY A 477 -11.15 40.77 32.18
CA GLY A 477 -10.29 41.45 33.13
C GLY A 477 -10.76 41.25 34.58
#